data_a670c5ee4e344c230e70366a912bb3a7
#
_entry.id   a670c5ee4e344c230e70366a912bb3a7
#
_cell.length_a   1.000
_cell.length_b   1.000
_cell.length_c   1.000
_cell.angle_alpha   90.00
_cell.angle_beta   90.00
_cell.angle_gamma   90.00
#
_symmetry.space_group_name_H-M   'P 1'
#
loop_
_entity.id
_entity.type
_entity.pdbx_description
1 polymer ?
#
loop_
_entity_poly.entity_id
_entity_poly.type
_entity_poly.pdbx_seq_one_letter_code
_entity_poly.pdbx_strand_id
1 'polypeptide(L)'
;VIPAEPAPETQGRQQPETFEGDRALHALAARLTGGISPVALSLAYIDWAAHLMTAPQRRMEIAQEGMRDAAGFLEAAAHFFSPGRKPWSLIEPKPQDRRFAAPEWENPPFNLLAQAFLLREQWWHNATTGVRGVAPANEAVVEFSVRQVLDMLAPSNFAATNPEVLQRAFQSGGENFVFGWQNWCNDLMRVLSAAPVDEEFVVGKTVATSRGKVVYRNDLMELIQYYPTTGKVRPEPILIVPAWIMKYYILDLSPHNSL
;
A
#
# COMPACT_ATOMS: atom_id res chain seq x y z
N VAL A 1 -3.43 57.83 1.23
CA VAL A 1 -3.57 56.47 1.78
C VAL A 1 -5.05 56.33 2.07
N ILE A 2 -5.78 55.60 1.17
CA ILE A 2 -7.20 55.29 1.36
C ILE A 2 -7.25 54.05 2.29
N PRO A 3 -7.99 54.07 3.40
CA PRO A 3 -8.16 52.87 4.25
C PRO A 3 -8.94 51.81 3.44
N ALA A 4 -8.40 50.59 3.40
CA ALA A 4 -9.11 49.44 2.79
C ALA A 4 -10.35 49.15 3.64
N GLU A 5 -11.50 49.10 2.99
CA GLU A 5 -12.77 48.67 3.55
C GLU A 5 -12.63 47.17 3.98
N PRO A 6 -13.05 46.79 5.18
CA PRO A 6 -12.95 45.39 5.61
C PRO A 6 -13.85 44.53 4.69
N ALA A 7 -13.30 43.47 4.17
CA ALA A 7 -14.04 42.49 3.36
C ALA A 7 -15.24 41.95 4.17
N PRO A 8 -16.43 41.74 3.53
CA PRO A 8 -17.59 41.22 4.23
C PRO A 8 -17.25 39.85 4.83
N GLU A 9 -17.50 39.69 6.12
CA GLU A 9 -17.43 38.41 6.84
C GLU A 9 -18.32 37.42 6.07
N THR A 10 -17.67 36.42 5.48
CA THR A 10 -18.34 35.26 4.90
C THR A 10 -19.04 34.56 6.07
N GLN A 11 -20.35 34.80 6.21
CA GLN A 11 -21.18 34.02 7.13
C GLN A 11 -20.94 32.54 6.82
N GLY A 12 -20.22 31.88 7.70
CA GLY A 12 -19.96 30.45 7.61
C GLY A 12 -21.33 29.76 7.45
N ARG A 13 -21.50 29.02 6.37
CA ARG A 13 -22.64 28.11 6.21
C ARG A 13 -22.65 27.27 7.48
N GLN A 14 -23.63 27.52 8.35
CA GLN A 14 -23.93 26.62 9.46
C GLN A 14 -24.18 25.24 8.84
N GLN A 15 -23.21 24.34 9.01
CA GLN A 15 -23.43 22.95 8.63
C GLN A 15 -24.58 22.46 9.49
N PRO A 16 -25.60 21.78 8.91
CA PRO A 16 -26.67 21.22 9.68
C PRO A 16 -26.08 20.35 10.79
N GLU A 17 -26.60 20.45 12.01
CA GLU A 17 -26.24 19.61 13.14
C GLU A 17 -26.36 18.15 12.70
N THR A 18 -25.22 17.55 12.31
CA THR A 18 -25.19 16.13 11.99
C THR A 18 -25.31 15.39 13.32
N PHE A 19 -26.34 14.57 13.44
CA PHE A 19 -26.55 13.72 14.62
C PHE A 19 -25.24 13.02 14.98
N GLU A 20 -24.80 13.12 16.22
CA GLU A 20 -23.52 12.52 16.66
C GLU A 20 -23.44 11.03 16.35
N GLY A 21 -24.59 10.32 16.36
CA GLY A 21 -24.70 8.93 15.97
C GLY A 21 -24.32 8.65 14.53
N ASP A 22 -24.73 9.49 13.59
CA ASP A 22 -24.39 9.33 12.17
C ASP A 22 -22.89 9.57 11.92
N ARG A 23 -22.30 10.53 12.62
CA ARG A 23 -20.84 10.77 12.56
C ARG A 23 -20.04 9.60 13.11
N ALA A 24 -20.49 9.01 14.23
CA ALA A 24 -19.85 7.84 14.82
C ALA A 24 -19.95 6.61 13.90
N LEU A 25 -21.11 6.38 13.28
CA LEU A 25 -21.34 5.31 12.32
C LEU A 25 -20.47 5.48 11.06
N HIS A 26 -20.42 6.70 10.50
CA HIS A 26 -19.57 6.99 9.35
C HIS A 26 -18.08 6.86 9.68
N ALA A 27 -17.65 7.29 10.88
CA ALA A 27 -16.27 7.11 11.31
C ALA A 27 -15.91 5.63 11.50
N LEU A 28 -16.81 4.81 12.01
CA LEU A 28 -16.63 3.36 12.13
C LEU A 28 -16.55 2.71 10.74
N ALA A 29 -17.49 3.05 9.85
CA ALA A 29 -17.49 2.56 8.48
C ALA A 29 -16.19 2.94 7.74
N ALA A 30 -15.73 4.19 7.88
CA ALA A 30 -14.48 4.65 7.28
C ALA A 30 -13.26 3.88 7.81
N ARG A 31 -13.22 3.55 9.11
CA ARG A 31 -12.16 2.71 9.69
C ARG A 31 -12.16 1.29 9.11
N LEU A 32 -13.34 0.69 8.94
CA LEU A 32 -13.48 -0.67 8.40
C LEU A 32 -13.17 -0.76 6.90
N THR A 33 -13.42 0.32 6.16
CA THR A 33 -13.23 0.37 4.70
C THR A 33 -11.95 1.09 4.27
N GLY A 34 -11.09 1.49 5.22
CA GLY A 34 -9.90 2.28 4.91
C GLY A 34 -10.19 3.64 4.26
N GLY A 35 -11.37 4.22 4.55
CA GLY A 35 -11.83 5.50 3.97
C GLY A 35 -12.47 5.37 2.58
N ILE A 36 -12.54 4.17 2.01
CA ILE A 36 -13.18 3.93 0.71
C ILE A 36 -14.69 3.85 0.90
N SER A 37 -15.47 4.60 0.11
CA SER A 37 -16.92 4.51 0.10
C SER A 37 -17.38 3.17 -0.50
N PRO A 38 -18.10 2.30 0.25
CA PRO A 38 -18.62 1.05 -0.30
C PRO A 38 -19.60 1.27 -1.46
N VAL A 39 -20.33 2.39 -1.41
CA VAL A 39 -21.28 2.76 -2.49
C VAL A 39 -20.52 3.12 -3.77
N ALA A 40 -19.46 3.94 -3.67
CA ALA A 40 -18.66 4.30 -4.83
C ALA A 40 -17.97 3.06 -5.46
N LEU A 41 -17.46 2.16 -4.62
CA LEU A 41 -16.88 0.90 -5.08
C LEU A 41 -17.94 0.04 -5.80
N SER A 42 -19.14 -0.11 -5.21
CA SER A 42 -20.22 -0.89 -5.81
C SER A 42 -20.66 -0.33 -7.16
N LEU A 43 -20.77 1.01 -7.28
CA LEU A 43 -21.12 1.66 -8.53
C LEU A 43 -20.06 1.43 -9.63
N ALA A 44 -18.79 1.45 -9.29
CA ALA A 44 -17.71 1.14 -10.23
C ALA A 44 -17.81 -0.31 -10.75
N TYR A 45 -18.07 -1.27 -9.85
CA TYR A 45 -18.25 -2.66 -10.24
C TYR A 45 -19.52 -2.89 -11.08
N ILE A 46 -20.63 -2.21 -10.77
CA ILE A 46 -21.87 -2.28 -11.55
C ILE A 46 -21.63 -1.74 -12.96
N ASP A 47 -20.97 -0.61 -13.11
CA ASP A 47 -20.63 -0.03 -14.40
C ASP A 47 -19.79 -0.98 -15.24
N TRP A 48 -18.69 -1.49 -14.69
CA TRP A 48 -17.84 -2.48 -15.35
C TRP A 48 -18.61 -3.75 -15.73
N ALA A 49 -19.36 -4.36 -14.82
CA ALA A 49 -20.05 -5.59 -15.05
C ALA A 49 -21.16 -5.45 -16.10
N ALA A 50 -21.95 -4.35 -16.07
CA ALA A 50 -23.00 -4.09 -17.03
C ALA A 50 -22.45 -3.94 -18.45
N HIS A 51 -21.36 -3.19 -18.62
CA HIS A 51 -20.72 -3.03 -19.92
C HIS A 51 -20.06 -4.32 -20.41
N LEU A 52 -19.42 -5.09 -19.53
CA LEU A 52 -18.86 -6.39 -19.88
C LEU A 52 -19.94 -7.40 -20.29
N MET A 53 -21.10 -7.42 -19.61
CA MET A 53 -22.23 -8.28 -19.98
C MET A 53 -22.77 -7.97 -21.37
N THR A 54 -22.75 -6.72 -21.78
CA THR A 54 -23.20 -6.28 -23.10
C THR A 54 -22.12 -6.35 -24.18
N ALA A 55 -20.90 -6.80 -23.86
CA ALA A 55 -19.76 -6.94 -24.76
C ALA A 55 -19.41 -8.42 -25.05
N PRO A 56 -20.18 -9.14 -25.89
CA PRO A 56 -19.98 -10.59 -26.11
C PRO A 56 -18.61 -10.92 -26.71
N GLN A 57 -18.08 -10.09 -27.60
CA GLN A 57 -16.73 -10.32 -28.16
C GLN A 57 -15.66 -10.22 -27.09
N ARG A 58 -15.71 -9.19 -26.23
CA ARG A 58 -14.74 -9.02 -25.14
C ARG A 58 -14.79 -10.19 -24.16
N ARG A 59 -15.98 -10.67 -23.81
CA ARG A 59 -16.12 -11.87 -22.97
C ARG A 59 -15.52 -13.11 -23.62
N MET A 60 -15.71 -13.27 -24.94
CA MET A 60 -15.12 -14.38 -25.68
C MET A 60 -13.59 -14.31 -25.67
N GLU A 61 -13.00 -13.12 -25.88
CA GLU A 61 -11.55 -12.91 -25.82
C GLU A 61 -10.98 -13.29 -24.43
N ILE A 62 -11.61 -12.79 -23.37
CA ILE A 62 -11.22 -13.08 -21.97
C ILE A 62 -11.33 -14.58 -21.68
N ALA A 63 -12.40 -15.24 -22.15
CA ALA A 63 -12.58 -16.68 -21.97
C ALA A 63 -11.54 -17.50 -22.76
N GLN A 64 -11.25 -17.11 -24.00
CA GLN A 64 -10.22 -17.76 -24.82
C GLN A 64 -8.82 -17.59 -24.24
N GLU A 65 -8.51 -16.42 -23.69
CA GLU A 65 -7.26 -16.16 -22.99
C GLU A 65 -7.13 -17.09 -21.77
N GLY A 66 -8.14 -17.12 -20.90
CA GLY A 66 -8.14 -18.01 -19.73
C GLY A 66 -8.01 -19.49 -20.09
N MET A 67 -8.62 -19.94 -21.20
CA MET A 67 -8.44 -21.31 -21.69
C MET A 67 -7.02 -21.58 -22.19
N ARG A 68 -6.41 -20.62 -22.91
CA ARG A 68 -5.01 -20.74 -23.37
C ARG A 68 -4.04 -20.77 -22.20
N ASP A 69 -4.23 -19.91 -21.22
CA ASP A 69 -3.41 -19.85 -20.03
C ASP A 69 -3.52 -21.14 -19.20
N ALA A 70 -4.74 -21.67 -19.05
CA ALA A 70 -4.95 -22.93 -18.37
C ALA A 70 -4.30 -24.11 -19.13
N ALA A 71 -4.42 -24.17 -20.44
CA ALA A 71 -3.79 -25.21 -21.26
C ALA A 71 -2.26 -25.13 -21.16
N GLY A 72 -1.68 -23.93 -21.29
CA GLY A 72 -0.24 -23.72 -21.14
C GLY A 72 0.26 -24.10 -19.75
N PHE A 73 -0.51 -23.75 -18.71
CA PHE A 73 -0.18 -24.12 -17.33
C PHE A 73 -0.21 -25.63 -17.12
N LEU A 74 -1.21 -26.34 -17.63
CA LEU A 74 -1.29 -27.80 -17.55
C LEU A 74 -0.15 -28.48 -18.30
N GLU A 75 0.24 -27.95 -19.45
CA GLU A 75 1.40 -28.44 -20.20
C GLU A 75 2.70 -28.23 -19.41
N ALA A 76 2.92 -27.03 -18.84
CA ALA A 76 4.07 -26.74 -17.99
C ALA A 76 4.10 -27.64 -16.74
N ALA A 77 2.96 -27.87 -16.11
CA ALA A 77 2.84 -28.77 -14.95
C ALA A 77 3.13 -30.23 -15.32
N ALA A 78 2.68 -30.70 -16.49
CA ALA A 78 2.99 -32.04 -16.99
C ALA A 78 4.49 -32.22 -17.29
N HIS A 79 5.13 -31.19 -17.84
CA HIS A 79 6.58 -31.20 -18.08
C HIS A 79 7.41 -31.21 -16.80
N PHE A 80 6.86 -30.67 -15.70
CA PHE A 80 7.48 -30.67 -14.39
C PHE A 80 7.82 -32.10 -13.88
N PHE A 81 6.96 -33.07 -14.16
CA PHE A 81 7.19 -34.48 -13.79
C PHE A 81 8.14 -35.22 -14.73
N SER A 82 8.69 -34.53 -15.76
CA SER A 82 9.58 -35.15 -16.74
C SER A 82 11.06 -34.93 -16.37
N PRO A 83 11.86 -35.98 -16.12
CA PRO A 83 13.26 -35.83 -15.70
C PRO A 83 14.12 -35.06 -16.71
N GLY A 84 14.93 -34.12 -16.23
CA GLY A 84 16.00 -33.47 -17.00
C GLY A 84 15.62 -32.23 -17.81
N ARG A 85 14.41 -31.68 -17.65
CA ARG A 85 14.02 -30.41 -18.29
C ARG A 85 14.15 -29.22 -17.32
N LYS A 86 14.60 -28.09 -17.87
CA LYS A 86 14.60 -26.81 -17.13
C LYS A 86 13.16 -26.34 -16.84
N PRO A 87 12.93 -25.66 -15.71
CA PRO A 87 11.65 -25.03 -15.44
C PRO A 87 11.24 -24.15 -16.64
N TRP A 88 10.03 -24.34 -17.14
CA TRP A 88 9.50 -23.52 -18.21
C TRP A 88 8.74 -22.35 -17.61
N SER A 89 9.17 -21.11 -17.93
CA SER A 89 8.45 -19.89 -17.57
C SER A 89 7.41 -19.60 -18.64
N LEU A 90 6.15 -19.53 -18.26
CA LEU A 90 5.03 -19.14 -19.13
C LEU A 90 4.88 -17.62 -19.18
N ILE A 91 5.15 -16.97 -18.06
CA ILE A 91 5.04 -15.54 -17.90
C ILE A 91 6.19 -15.03 -17.01
N GLU A 92 6.82 -13.96 -17.41
CA GLU A 92 7.84 -13.30 -16.62
C GLU A 92 7.21 -12.23 -15.73
N PRO A 93 7.57 -12.16 -14.44
CA PRO A 93 7.13 -11.07 -13.57
C PRO A 93 7.62 -9.72 -14.13
N LYS A 94 6.86 -8.66 -13.87
CA LYS A 94 7.29 -7.30 -14.23
C LYS A 94 8.63 -6.96 -13.56
N PRO A 95 9.51 -6.15 -14.18
CA PRO A 95 10.86 -5.87 -13.64
C PRO A 95 10.87 -5.31 -12.21
N GLN A 96 9.83 -4.61 -11.82
CA GLN A 96 9.65 -4.05 -10.47
C GLN A 96 9.02 -5.04 -9.48
N ASP A 97 8.45 -6.15 -9.96
CA ASP A 97 7.84 -7.17 -9.11
C ASP A 97 8.92 -8.12 -8.56
N ARG A 98 9.18 -8.00 -7.29
CA ARG A 98 10.19 -8.80 -6.60
C ARG A 98 9.64 -9.91 -5.73
N ARG A 99 8.33 -10.16 -5.78
CA ARG A 99 7.66 -11.17 -4.95
C ARG A 99 8.21 -12.58 -5.15
N PHE A 100 8.68 -12.87 -6.36
CA PHE A 100 9.19 -14.19 -6.78
C PHE A 100 10.65 -14.13 -7.25
N ALA A 101 11.42 -13.13 -6.79
CA ALA A 101 12.79 -12.90 -7.25
C ALA A 101 13.83 -13.81 -6.59
N ALA A 102 13.51 -14.42 -5.44
CA ALA A 102 14.44 -15.30 -4.76
C ALA A 102 14.59 -16.64 -5.50
N PRO A 103 15.81 -17.24 -5.53
CA PRO A 103 16.07 -18.47 -6.29
C PRO A 103 15.24 -19.68 -5.79
N GLU A 104 14.74 -19.65 -4.59
CA GLU A 104 13.87 -20.67 -4.02
C GLU A 104 12.56 -20.84 -4.81
N TRP A 105 12.08 -19.76 -5.43
CA TRP A 105 10.89 -19.77 -6.28
C TRP A 105 11.09 -20.50 -7.62
N GLU A 106 12.32 -20.74 -8.04
CA GLU A 106 12.61 -21.55 -9.24
C GLU A 106 12.35 -23.03 -9.02
N ASN A 107 12.28 -23.45 -7.75
CA ASN A 107 12.12 -24.85 -7.39
C ASN A 107 10.65 -25.27 -7.33
N PRO A 108 10.37 -26.52 -7.69
CA PRO A 108 9.05 -27.12 -7.54
C PRO A 108 8.65 -27.33 -6.07
N PRO A 109 7.36 -27.18 -5.72
CA PRO A 109 6.23 -26.77 -6.57
C PRO A 109 6.05 -25.25 -6.65
N PHE A 110 6.96 -24.46 -6.07
CA PHE A 110 6.83 -23.01 -5.89
C PHE A 110 6.85 -22.25 -7.22
N ASN A 111 7.63 -22.69 -8.19
CA ASN A 111 7.62 -22.12 -9.53
C ASN A 111 6.24 -22.24 -10.18
N LEU A 112 5.54 -23.36 -10.02
CA LEU A 112 4.18 -23.52 -10.53
C LEU A 112 3.18 -22.60 -9.81
N LEU A 113 3.33 -22.43 -8.49
CA LEU A 113 2.52 -21.48 -7.72
C LEU A 113 2.72 -20.04 -8.19
N ALA A 114 3.97 -19.64 -8.42
CA ALA A 114 4.29 -18.32 -8.94
C ALA A 114 3.70 -18.10 -10.34
N GLN A 115 3.86 -19.07 -11.24
CA GLN A 115 3.32 -19.00 -12.61
C GLN A 115 1.79 -18.96 -12.62
N ALA A 116 1.11 -19.79 -11.83
CA ALA A 116 -0.35 -19.77 -11.69
C ALA A 116 -0.86 -18.42 -11.19
N PHE A 117 -0.14 -17.82 -10.22
CA PHE A 117 -0.49 -16.50 -9.68
C PHE A 117 -0.31 -15.39 -10.73
N LEU A 118 0.83 -15.35 -11.42
CA LEU A 118 1.12 -14.34 -12.44
C LEU A 118 0.15 -14.42 -13.63
N LEU A 119 -0.21 -15.62 -14.10
CA LEU A 119 -1.23 -15.82 -15.13
C LEU A 119 -2.60 -15.30 -14.66
N ARG A 120 -2.99 -15.58 -13.41
CA ARG A 120 -4.23 -15.05 -12.83
C ARG A 120 -4.21 -13.53 -12.74
N GLU A 121 -3.09 -12.94 -12.31
CA GLU A 121 -2.93 -11.48 -12.23
C GLU A 121 -3.09 -10.83 -13.61
N GLN A 122 -2.45 -11.39 -14.63
CA GLN A 122 -2.57 -10.91 -16.00
C GLN A 122 -4.01 -11.05 -16.53
N TRP A 123 -4.62 -12.20 -16.32
CA TRP A 123 -6.00 -12.45 -16.77
C TRP A 123 -6.99 -11.46 -16.14
N TRP A 124 -6.87 -11.21 -14.82
CA TRP A 124 -7.73 -10.24 -14.16
C TRP A 124 -7.47 -8.81 -14.63
N HIS A 125 -6.21 -8.43 -14.85
CA HIS A 125 -5.90 -7.14 -15.44
C HIS A 125 -6.60 -6.98 -16.80
N ASN A 126 -6.50 -7.96 -17.67
CA ASN A 126 -7.16 -7.95 -18.97
C ASN A 126 -8.69 -7.97 -18.86
N ALA A 127 -9.25 -8.67 -17.89
CA ALA A 127 -10.70 -8.72 -17.67
C ALA A 127 -11.27 -7.40 -17.14
N THR A 128 -10.49 -6.63 -16.38
CA THR A 128 -10.94 -5.38 -15.75
C THR A 128 -10.60 -4.13 -16.53
N THR A 129 -9.78 -4.22 -17.59
CA THR A 129 -9.33 -3.09 -18.40
C THR A 129 -9.82 -3.18 -19.84
N GLY A 130 -9.99 -2.03 -20.50
CA GLY A 130 -10.33 -1.95 -21.91
C GLY A 130 -11.76 -2.40 -22.25
N VAL A 131 -12.66 -2.45 -21.28
CA VAL A 131 -14.08 -2.74 -21.50
C VAL A 131 -14.77 -1.48 -22.05
N ARG A 132 -15.19 -1.53 -23.29
CA ARG A 132 -15.77 -0.37 -23.97
C ARG A 132 -17.06 0.11 -23.30
N GLY A 133 -17.12 1.40 -22.99
CA GLY A 133 -18.28 2.05 -22.38
C GLY A 133 -18.12 2.30 -20.87
N VAL A 134 -17.22 1.59 -20.19
CA VAL A 134 -16.91 1.82 -18.79
C VAL A 134 -16.28 3.20 -18.61
N ALA A 135 -16.73 3.94 -17.60
CA ALA A 135 -16.12 5.22 -17.26
C ALA A 135 -14.66 5.01 -16.80
N PRO A 136 -13.67 5.79 -17.31
CA PRO A 136 -12.26 5.60 -16.99
C PRO A 136 -11.94 5.59 -15.49
N ALA A 137 -12.65 6.41 -14.70
CA ALA A 137 -12.51 6.44 -13.25
C ALA A 137 -12.98 5.12 -12.60
N ASN A 138 -14.08 4.54 -13.08
CA ASN A 138 -14.61 3.27 -12.58
C ASN A 138 -13.71 2.11 -13.00
N GLU A 139 -13.18 2.11 -14.22
CA GLU A 139 -12.21 1.12 -14.69
C GLU A 139 -10.97 1.11 -13.77
N ALA A 140 -10.40 2.28 -13.46
CA ALA A 140 -9.26 2.39 -12.55
C ALA A 140 -9.58 1.89 -11.14
N VAL A 141 -10.78 2.15 -10.61
CA VAL A 141 -11.21 1.66 -9.29
C VAL A 141 -11.34 0.14 -9.29
N VAL A 142 -11.95 -0.44 -10.32
CA VAL A 142 -12.13 -1.90 -10.43
C VAL A 142 -10.78 -2.60 -10.60
N GLU A 143 -9.94 -2.14 -11.54
CA GLU A 143 -8.61 -2.69 -11.77
C GLU A 143 -7.76 -2.63 -10.48
N PHE A 144 -7.69 -1.46 -9.85
CA PHE A 144 -6.93 -1.28 -8.61
C PHE A 144 -7.43 -2.19 -7.48
N SER A 145 -8.75 -2.24 -7.24
CA SER A 145 -9.30 -3.04 -6.14
C SER A 145 -9.11 -4.54 -6.36
N VAL A 146 -9.30 -5.03 -7.59
CA VAL A 146 -9.02 -6.44 -7.94
C VAL A 146 -7.53 -6.75 -7.74
N ARG A 147 -6.65 -5.86 -8.17
CA ARG A 147 -5.22 -6.02 -7.96
C ARG A 147 -4.85 -6.09 -6.48
N GLN A 148 -5.43 -5.22 -5.62
CA GLN A 148 -5.18 -5.29 -4.19
C GLN A 148 -5.61 -6.63 -3.58
N VAL A 149 -6.75 -7.19 -4.01
CA VAL A 149 -7.19 -8.51 -3.56
C VAL A 149 -6.22 -9.61 -4.02
N LEU A 150 -5.76 -9.55 -5.26
CA LEU A 150 -4.78 -10.50 -5.78
C LEU A 150 -3.44 -10.38 -5.03
N ASP A 151 -2.96 -9.16 -4.81
CA ASP A 151 -1.73 -8.92 -4.04
C ASP A 151 -1.82 -9.50 -2.63
N MET A 152 -2.97 -9.36 -1.94
CA MET A 152 -3.20 -10.00 -0.65
C MET A 152 -3.17 -11.53 -0.71
N LEU A 153 -3.62 -12.12 -1.83
CA LEU A 153 -3.68 -13.56 -2.04
C LEU A 153 -2.40 -14.12 -2.72
N ALA A 154 -1.37 -13.29 -2.88
CA ALA A 154 -0.11 -13.76 -3.49
C ALA A 154 0.52 -14.88 -2.65
N PRO A 155 1.02 -15.96 -3.29
CA PRO A 155 1.65 -17.08 -2.58
C PRO A 155 2.81 -16.67 -1.68
N SER A 156 3.48 -15.58 -2.00
CA SER A 156 4.56 -15.01 -1.19
C SER A 156 4.12 -14.51 0.20
N ASN A 157 2.83 -14.26 0.40
CA ASN A 157 2.29 -13.76 1.67
C ASN A 157 1.96 -14.86 2.68
N PHE A 158 1.97 -16.12 2.25
CA PHE A 158 1.56 -17.23 3.11
C PHE A 158 2.75 -18.12 3.45
N ALA A 159 2.95 -18.38 4.73
CA ALA A 159 4.08 -19.17 5.20
C ALA A 159 4.15 -20.58 4.55
N ALA A 160 3.01 -21.20 4.28
CA ALA A 160 2.93 -22.53 3.69
C ALA A 160 3.30 -22.57 2.20
N THR A 161 3.22 -21.45 1.50
CA THR A 161 3.47 -21.35 0.05
C THR A 161 4.69 -20.51 -0.29
N ASN A 162 5.32 -19.87 0.71
CA ASN A 162 6.53 -19.09 0.52
C ASN A 162 7.78 -19.93 0.80
N PRO A 163 8.58 -20.27 -0.23
CA PRO A 163 9.77 -21.11 -0.06
C PRO A 163 10.85 -20.48 0.80
N GLU A 164 11.00 -19.17 0.79
CA GLU A 164 11.97 -18.45 1.63
C GLU A 164 11.64 -18.61 3.12
N VAL A 165 10.34 -18.49 3.47
CA VAL A 165 9.85 -18.69 4.85
C VAL A 165 10.02 -20.13 5.28
N LEU A 166 9.68 -21.09 4.40
CA LEU A 166 9.85 -22.53 4.69
C LEU A 166 11.31 -22.93 4.86
N GLN A 167 12.18 -22.41 3.99
CA GLN A 167 13.61 -22.63 4.11
C GLN A 167 14.16 -22.06 5.42
N ARG A 168 13.74 -20.84 5.77
CA ARG A 168 14.13 -20.23 7.05
C ARG A 168 13.62 -21.02 8.25
N ALA A 169 12.39 -21.51 8.19
CA ALA A 169 11.82 -22.34 9.24
C ALA A 169 12.62 -23.65 9.42
N PHE A 170 13.00 -24.27 8.31
CA PHE A 170 13.82 -25.47 8.36
C PHE A 170 15.21 -25.19 8.97
N GLN A 171 15.86 -24.09 8.57
CA GLN A 171 17.18 -23.71 9.08
C GLN A 171 17.18 -23.32 10.56
N SER A 172 16.09 -22.69 11.05
CA SER A 172 15.95 -22.21 12.43
C SER A 172 15.21 -23.20 13.34
N GLY A 173 14.86 -24.40 12.87
CA GLY A 173 14.03 -25.33 13.64
C GLY A 173 12.63 -24.79 13.98
N GLY A 174 12.12 -23.82 13.19
CA GLY A 174 10.80 -23.21 13.39
C GLY A 174 10.77 -21.97 14.30
N GLU A 175 11.91 -21.52 14.81
CA GLU A 175 12.00 -20.33 15.68
C GLU A 175 11.43 -19.07 15.04
N ASN A 176 11.55 -18.92 13.71
CA ASN A 176 10.98 -17.80 12.97
C ASN A 176 9.46 -17.68 13.16
N PHE A 177 8.73 -18.79 13.30
CA PHE A 177 7.29 -18.77 13.58
C PHE A 177 6.98 -18.33 15.01
N VAL A 178 7.81 -18.76 15.97
CA VAL A 178 7.68 -18.37 17.38
C VAL A 178 7.89 -16.86 17.53
N PHE A 179 8.95 -16.32 16.94
CA PHE A 179 9.20 -14.87 16.95
C PHE A 179 8.12 -14.09 16.18
N GLY A 180 7.69 -14.59 15.02
CA GLY A 180 6.60 -13.97 14.27
C GLY A 180 5.30 -13.90 15.07
N TRP A 181 4.95 -14.97 15.78
CA TRP A 181 3.80 -15.00 16.66
C TRP A 181 3.93 -14.01 17.83
N GLN A 182 5.08 -13.97 18.48
CA GLN A 182 5.36 -13.03 19.57
C GLN A 182 5.22 -11.58 19.10
N ASN A 183 5.80 -11.25 17.95
CA ASN A 183 5.69 -9.91 17.36
C ASN A 183 4.24 -9.56 17.05
N TRP A 184 3.49 -10.48 16.44
CA TRP A 184 2.07 -10.28 16.16
C TRP A 184 1.24 -10.05 17.44
N CYS A 185 1.48 -10.84 18.50
CA CYS A 185 0.83 -10.64 19.78
C CYS A 185 1.17 -9.28 20.40
N ASN A 186 2.43 -8.85 20.33
CA ASN A 186 2.86 -7.57 20.83
C ASN A 186 2.19 -6.42 20.06
N ASP A 187 2.11 -6.49 18.74
CA ASP A 187 1.44 -5.49 17.91
C ASP A 187 -0.06 -5.43 18.20
N LEU A 188 -0.71 -6.58 18.35
CA LEU A 188 -2.12 -6.66 18.72
C LEU A 188 -2.37 -6.01 20.09
N MET A 189 -1.53 -6.32 21.08
CA MET A 189 -1.62 -5.72 22.41
C MET A 189 -1.41 -4.21 22.38
N ARG A 190 -0.49 -3.72 21.56
CA ARG A 190 -0.29 -2.27 21.35
C ARG A 190 -1.54 -1.58 20.78
N VAL A 191 -2.15 -2.19 19.77
CA VAL A 191 -3.38 -1.65 19.16
C VAL A 191 -4.54 -1.64 20.16
N LEU A 192 -4.70 -2.71 20.94
CA LEU A 192 -5.80 -2.84 21.91
C LEU A 192 -5.62 -1.96 23.15
N SER A 193 -4.40 -1.80 23.63
CA SER A 193 -4.10 -1.04 24.86
C SER A 193 -3.87 0.45 24.64
N ALA A 194 -3.88 0.93 23.39
CA ALA A 194 -3.48 2.29 23.03
C ALA A 194 -2.15 2.69 23.68
N ALA A 195 -1.25 1.73 23.87
CA ALA A 195 0.02 1.94 24.51
C ALA A 195 0.84 2.99 23.73
N PRO A 196 1.56 3.86 24.42
CA PRO A 196 2.41 4.84 23.76
C PRO A 196 3.43 4.13 22.85
N VAL A 197 3.73 4.76 21.73
CA VAL A 197 4.79 4.33 20.81
C VAL A 197 6.08 4.10 21.59
N ASP A 198 6.82 3.05 21.25
CA ASP A 198 8.07 2.64 21.89
C ASP A 198 8.92 3.83 22.34
N GLU A 199 9.48 3.74 23.55
CA GLU A 199 10.41 4.73 24.08
C GLU A 199 11.66 4.93 23.20
N GLU A 200 11.87 4.05 22.24
CA GLU A 200 12.95 4.14 21.26
C GLU A 200 12.81 5.32 20.29
N PHE A 201 11.56 5.78 20.00
CA PHE A 201 11.30 6.88 19.05
C PHE A 201 10.62 8.08 19.72
N VAL A 202 11.22 8.59 20.77
CA VAL A 202 10.67 9.75 21.51
C VAL A 202 11.18 11.05 20.91
N VAL A 203 10.22 11.87 20.43
CA VAL A 203 10.53 13.20 19.87
C VAL A 203 11.21 14.09 20.91
N GLY A 204 12.33 14.69 20.53
CA GLY A 204 13.17 15.50 21.41
C GLY A 204 14.16 14.73 22.27
N LYS A 205 14.15 13.37 22.23
CA LYS A 205 15.11 12.51 22.94
C LYS A 205 15.93 11.64 21.99
N THR A 206 15.26 10.88 21.13
CA THR A 206 15.90 9.95 20.20
C THR A 206 15.67 10.32 18.73
N VAL A 207 14.60 11.06 18.45
CA VAL A 207 14.33 11.70 17.15
C VAL A 207 14.08 13.20 17.37
N ALA A 208 14.33 14.03 16.38
CA ALA A 208 14.24 15.50 16.47
C ALA A 208 15.10 16.05 17.61
N THR A 209 16.33 15.60 17.69
CA THR A 209 17.25 15.93 18.81
C THR A 209 17.98 17.24 18.61
N SER A 210 17.97 17.81 17.41
CA SER A 210 18.62 19.08 17.10
C SER A 210 18.00 20.23 17.89
N ARG A 211 18.85 20.98 18.56
CA ARG A 211 18.37 22.07 19.40
C ARG A 211 17.90 23.26 18.58
N GLY A 212 16.70 23.75 18.91
CA GLY A 212 16.09 24.88 18.24
C GLY A 212 15.07 25.58 19.12
N LYS A 213 14.49 26.64 18.60
CA LYS A 213 13.38 27.38 19.25
C LYS A 213 12.36 27.78 18.17
N VAL A 214 11.09 27.84 18.56
CA VAL A 214 10.04 28.45 17.74
C VAL A 214 10.23 29.96 17.79
N VAL A 215 10.49 30.57 16.64
CA VAL A 215 10.70 32.02 16.50
C VAL A 215 9.48 32.73 15.92
N TYR A 216 8.56 31.98 15.30
CA TYR A 216 7.28 32.51 14.79
C TYR A 216 6.23 31.41 14.86
N ARG A 217 4.97 31.81 15.17
CA ARG A 217 3.82 30.92 15.22
C ARG A 217 2.58 31.64 14.72
N ASN A 218 1.76 30.98 13.93
CA ASN A 218 0.39 31.38 13.63
C ASN A 218 -0.53 30.16 13.67
N ASP A 219 -1.79 30.30 13.27
CA ASP A 219 -2.78 29.20 13.30
C ASP A 219 -2.47 28.05 12.34
N LEU A 220 -1.58 28.27 11.36
CA LEU A 220 -1.25 27.28 10.32
C LEU A 220 0.13 26.64 10.51
N MET A 221 1.13 27.39 11.02
CA MET A 221 2.52 26.92 11.05
C MET A 221 3.30 27.46 12.23
N GLU A 222 4.38 26.76 12.55
CA GLU A 222 5.48 27.21 13.44
C GLU A 222 6.78 27.27 12.65
N LEU A 223 7.55 28.31 12.83
CA LEU A 223 8.90 28.46 12.31
C LEU A 223 9.91 28.14 13.39
N ILE A 224 10.71 27.10 13.16
CA ILE A 224 11.75 26.66 14.08
C ILE A 224 13.10 27.17 13.60
N GLN A 225 13.81 27.90 14.44
CA GLN A 225 15.21 28.26 14.21
C GLN A 225 16.11 27.31 14.98
N TYR A 226 16.93 26.56 14.26
CA TYR A 226 17.92 25.65 14.84
C TYR A 226 19.16 26.42 15.28
N TYR A 227 19.77 26.02 16.40
CA TYR A 227 21.01 26.58 16.86
C TYR A 227 22.20 26.08 16.04
N PRO A 228 23.19 26.93 15.79
CA PRO A 228 24.39 26.51 15.06
C PRO A 228 25.19 25.49 15.88
N THR A 229 25.76 24.52 15.20
CA THR A 229 26.67 23.51 15.73
C THR A 229 28.14 23.96 15.64
N THR A 230 28.41 25.04 14.89
CA THR A 230 29.75 25.60 14.66
C THR A 230 29.89 26.97 15.28
N GLY A 231 31.12 27.35 15.61
CA GLY A 231 31.41 28.67 16.22
C GLY A 231 31.22 29.89 15.31
N LYS A 232 31.09 29.67 14.01
CA LYS A 232 30.81 30.70 13.00
C LYS A 232 29.78 30.20 12.03
N VAL A 233 28.82 31.03 11.68
CA VAL A 233 27.79 30.75 10.68
C VAL A 233 27.77 31.85 9.64
N ARG A 234 27.22 31.56 8.46
CA ARG A 234 26.95 32.56 7.43
C ARG A 234 25.76 33.42 7.85
N PRO A 235 25.71 34.70 7.46
CA PRO A 235 24.58 35.56 7.80
C PRO A 235 23.29 35.22 7.09
N GLU A 236 23.38 34.55 5.90
CA GLU A 236 22.21 34.18 5.12
C GLU A 236 21.58 32.89 5.69
N PRO A 237 20.30 32.94 6.10
CA PRO A 237 19.61 31.79 6.62
C PRO A 237 19.15 30.87 5.46
N ILE A 238 19.11 29.57 5.72
CA ILE A 238 18.46 28.59 4.84
C ILE A 238 17.07 28.31 5.39
N LEU A 239 16.04 28.57 4.58
CA LEU A 239 14.68 28.19 4.92
C LEU A 239 14.36 26.81 4.32
N ILE A 240 13.98 25.86 5.19
CA ILE A 240 13.55 24.52 4.78
C ILE A 240 12.05 24.45 4.97
N VAL A 241 11.32 24.13 3.89
CA VAL A 241 9.89 23.88 3.91
C VAL A 241 9.68 22.39 3.66
N PRO A 242 9.43 21.58 4.70
CA PRO A 242 9.21 20.15 4.51
C PRO A 242 7.87 19.91 3.78
N ALA A 243 7.76 18.74 3.13
CA ALA A 243 6.48 18.33 2.55
C ALA A 243 5.42 18.23 3.66
N TRP A 244 4.26 18.83 3.42
CA TRP A 244 3.16 18.93 4.41
C TRP A 244 2.61 17.59 4.89
N ILE A 245 2.84 16.50 4.13
CA ILE A 245 2.45 15.12 4.50
C ILE A 245 3.48 14.43 5.41
N MET A 246 4.65 15.04 5.62
CA MET A 246 5.74 14.47 6.41
C MET A 246 5.78 15.09 7.81
N LYS A 247 6.39 14.38 8.75
CA LYS A 247 6.69 14.94 10.07
C LYS A 247 7.74 16.05 9.92
N TYR A 248 7.61 17.13 10.70
CA TYR A 248 8.55 18.26 10.64
C TYR A 248 10.02 17.84 10.83
N TYR A 249 10.25 16.76 11.56
CA TYR A 249 11.58 16.23 11.87
C TYR A 249 12.08 15.16 10.88
N ILE A 250 11.48 15.07 9.68
CA ILE A 250 11.96 14.10 8.67
C ILE A 250 13.43 14.29 8.30
N LEU A 251 13.96 15.51 8.48
CA LEU A 251 15.35 15.85 8.23
C LEU A 251 16.22 15.78 9.50
N ASP A 252 15.68 15.29 10.61
CA ASP A 252 16.35 15.16 11.91
C ASP A 252 15.91 13.86 12.59
N LEU A 253 16.06 12.73 11.90
CA LEU A 253 15.59 11.41 12.36
C LEU A 253 16.54 10.78 13.38
N SER A 254 17.84 11.01 13.21
CA SER A 254 18.87 10.53 14.13
C SER A 254 20.14 11.34 13.96
N PRO A 255 21.14 11.23 14.85
CA PRO A 255 22.42 11.94 14.71
C PRO A 255 23.16 11.69 13.39
N HIS A 256 22.91 10.54 12.74
CA HIS A 256 23.49 10.20 11.43
C HIS A 256 22.62 10.65 10.26
N ASN A 257 21.34 10.92 10.50
CA ASN A 257 20.33 11.33 9.53
C ASN A 257 19.72 12.68 9.91
N SER A 258 20.57 13.63 10.25
CA SER A 258 20.25 15.03 10.55
C SER A 258 21.00 15.93 9.60
N LEU A 259 20.33 16.99 9.07
CA LEU A 259 20.92 18.02 8.21
C LEU A 259 21.68 19.06 9.01
#